data_5aa3291cd8b4a39900cd251f42c2a12a
#
_entry.id   5aa3291cd8b4a39900cd251f42c2a12a
#
_cell.length_a   1.000
_cell.length_b   1.000
_cell.length_c   1.000
_cell.angle_alpha   90.00
_cell.angle_beta   90.00
_cell.angle_gamma   90.00
#
_symmetry.space_group_name_H-M   'P 1'
#
loop_
_entity.id
_entity.type
_entity.pdbx_description
1 polymer ?
#
loop_
_entity_poly.entity_id
_entity_poly.type
_entity_poly.pdbx_seq_one_letter_code
_entity_poly.pdbx_strand_id
1 'polypeptide(L)'
;LSIQAPHIFADLSKNRWTQETEALLQQLATESSMTQKRDAMLSGERINNTENRSVMHWLLRMPADQGALAKSPVVRAWSPDMHQALQDVHESLNQMLALADQIRSNPEITDIVNIGIGGSHLGPEVVVNALEDWVDGDKRFHFVSNVDGHELGHVLRRIKPESTLFLIASKSFTTSETMLNARSARQWFLDNGGNEAP
;
A
#
# COMPACT_ATOMS: atom_id res chain seq x y z
N LEU A 1 3.67 9.50 30.98
CA LEU A 1 3.91 10.31 29.79
C LEU A 1 2.79 10.09 28.80
N SER A 2 2.13 11.16 28.36
CA SER A 2 1.08 11.09 27.35
C SER A 2 1.23 12.25 26.36
N ILE A 3 0.81 12.03 25.14
CA ILE A 3 0.85 13.03 24.06
C ILE A 3 -0.55 13.15 23.48
N GLN A 4 -1.07 14.37 23.42
CA GLN A 4 -2.33 14.68 22.76
C GLN A 4 -2.05 15.39 21.45
N ALA A 5 -2.53 14.84 20.34
CA ALA A 5 -2.55 15.46 19.03
C ALA A 5 -3.99 15.48 18.49
N PRO A 6 -4.31 16.23 17.43
CA PRO A 6 -5.62 16.20 16.83
C PRO A 6 -6.01 14.75 16.45
N HIS A 7 -7.14 14.29 16.99
CA HIS A 7 -7.69 12.94 16.76
C HIS A 7 -6.85 11.75 17.25
N ILE A 8 -5.73 11.98 17.95
CA ILE A 8 -4.87 10.92 18.49
C ILE A 8 -4.48 11.26 19.93
N PHE A 9 -4.65 10.28 20.81
CA PHE A 9 -4.10 10.30 22.16
C PHE A 9 -3.14 9.12 22.31
N ALA A 10 -1.88 9.38 22.65
CA ALA A 10 -0.88 8.37 22.90
C ALA A 10 -0.54 8.31 24.39
N ASP A 11 -0.83 7.19 25.03
CA ASP A 11 -0.41 6.90 26.39
C ASP A 11 0.85 6.03 26.37
N LEU A 12 1.98 6.62 26.77
CA LEU A 12 3.28 5.99 26.82
C LEU A 12 3.65 5.50 28.22
N SER A 13 2.69 5.51 29.17
CA SER A 13 2.94 5.16 30.58
C SER A 13 3.43 3.72 30.78
N LYS A 14 3.11 2.81 29.85
CA LYS A 14 3.56 1.41 29.86
C LYS A 14 4.94 1.19 29.23
N ASN A 15 5.49 2.20 28.57
CA ASN A 15 6.84 2.13 28.03
C ASN A 15 7.89 2.50 29.07
N ARG A 16 9.08 1.97 28.93
CA ARG A 16 10.25 2.38 29.74
C ARG A 16 10.77 3.74 29.25
N TRP A 17 9.94 4.77 29.38
CA TRP A 17 10.21 6.11 28.89
C TRP A 17 10.24 7.09 30.06
N THR A 18 11.39 7.70 30.27
CA THR A 18 11.62 8.74 31.27
C THR A 18 11.88 10.07 30.57
N GLN A 19 11.91 11.15 31.33
CA GLN A 19 12.34 12.48 30.83
C GLN A 19 13.79 12.46 30.33
N GLU A 20 14.66 11.68 30.97
CA GLU A 20 16.02 11.47 30.52
C GLU A 20 16.05 10.74 29.18
N THR A 21 15.25 9.67 29.01
CA THR A 21 15.11 8.96 27.73
C THR A 21 14.66 9.91 26.63
N GLU A 22 13.70 10.78 26.89
CA GLU A 22 13.24 11.77 25.92
C GLU A 22 14.35 12.74 25.51
N ALA A 23 15.09 13.27 26.48
CA ALA A 23 16.20 14.18 26.24
C ALA A 23 17.30 13.52 25.36
N LEU A 24 17.65 12.27 25.69
CA LEU A 24 18.64 11.51 24.91
C LEU A 24 18.16 11.21 23.47
N LEU A 25 16.88 10.90 23.28
CA LEU A 25 16.31 10.69 21.93
C LEU A 25 16.28 12.00 21.12
N GLN A 26 15.96 13.13 21.74
CA GLN A 26 16.04 14.45 21.10
C GLN A 26 17.48 14.80 20.70
N GLN A 27 18.43 14.51 21.56
CA GLN A 27 19.85 14.70 21.28
C GLN A 27 20.27 13.81 20.11
N LEU A 28 19.93 12.52 20.10
CA LEU A 28 20.21 11.59 19.02
C LEU A 28 19.64 12.08 17.67
N ALA A 29 18.41 12.56 17.67
CA ALA A 29 17.78 13.12 16.48
C ALA A 29 18.56 14.33 15.93
N THR A 30 19.04 15.19 16.81
CA THR A 30 19.84 16.37 16.47
C THR A 30 21.19 15.97 15.91
N GLU A 31 21.92 15.10 16.60
CA GLU A 31 23.26 14.61 16.21
C GLU A 31 23.21 13.81 14.89
N SER A 32 22.10 13.10 14.66
CA SER A 32 21.87 12.37 13.42
C SER A 32 21.40 13.26 12.26
N SER A 33 21.32 14.58 12.45
CA SER A 33 20.86 15.55 11.44
C SER A 33 19.46 15.17 10.88
N MET A 34 18.55 14.72 11.75
CA MET A 34 17.23 14.20 11.34
C MET A 34 16.42 15.26 10.59
N THR A 35 16.46 16.54 11.03
CA THR A 35 15.73 17.63 10.37
C THR A 35 16.21 17.83 8.93
N GLN A 36 17.51 17.87 8.73
CA GLN A 36 18.11 18.04 7.40
C GLN A 36 17.76 16.86 6.48
N LYS A 37 17.81 15.64 6.99
CA LYS A 37 17.42 14.42 6.24
C LYS A 37 15.92 14.43 5.89
N ARG A 38 15.06 14.88 6.80
CA ARG A 38 13.64 15.07 6.53
C ARG A 38 13.42 16.10 5.42
N ASP A 39 14.09 17.24 5.50
CA ASP A 39 13.93 18.31 4.53
C ASP A 39 14.46 17.89 3.15
N ALA A 40 15.59 17.17 3.10
CA ALA A 40 16.11 16.55 1.90
C ALA A 40 15.12 15.51 1.30
N MET A 41 14.46 14.70 2.13
CA MET A 41 13.41 13.78 1.68
C MET A 41 12.23 14.54 1.06
N LEU A 42 11.78 15.62 1.72
CA LEU A 42 10.64 16.39 1.26
C LEU A 42 10.95 17.26 0.03
N SER A 43 12.22 17.56 -0.23
CA SER A 43 12.67 18.24 -1.46
C SER A 43 12.86 17.31 -2.64
N GLY A 44 12.79 15.99 -2.43
CA GLY A 44 12.95 14.98 -3.48
C GLY A 44 14.40 14.55 -3.71
N GLU A 45 15.31 14.87 -2.81
CA GLU A 45 16.68 14.37 -2.89
C GLU A 45 16.73 12.83 -2.79
N ARG A 46 17.73 12.24 -3.43
CA ARG A 46 17.91 10.78 -3.44
C ARG A 46 18.57 10.28 -2.14
N ILE A 47 17.80 10.33 -1.06
CA ILE A 47 18.27 9.94 0.27
C ILE A 47 18.30 8.42 0.50
N ASN A 48 17.68 7.63 -0.35
CA ASN A 48 17.81 6.17 -0.33
C ASN A 48 19.13 5.77 -1.03
N ASN A 49 20.18 5.65 -0.24
CA ASN A 49 21.53 5.37 -0.75
C ASN A 49 21.68 3.96 -1.31
N THR A 50 20.86 3.00 -0.91
CA THR A 50 20.96 1.60 -1.35
C THR A 50 20.42 1.41 -2.77
N GLU A 51 19.37 2.14 -3.14
CA GLU A 51 18.74 2.08 -4.46
C GLU A 51 18.98 3.34 -5.29
N ASN A 52 19.70 4.33 -4.74
CA ASN A 52 19.91 5.65 -5.34
C ASN A 52 18.59 6.31 -5.81
N ARG A 53 17.58 6.32 -4.93
CA ARG A 53 16.24 6.83 -5.22
C ARG A 53 15.80 7.90 -4.24
N SER A 54 14.92 8.77 -4.71
CA SER A 54 14.12 9.64 -3.86
C SER A 54 13.07 8.83 -3.10
N VAL A 55 12.75 9.25 -1.88
CA VAL A 55 11.72 8.63 -1.03
C VAL A 55 10.45 9.45 -1.11
N MET A 56 9.46 8.96 -1.84
CA MET A 56 8.29 9.76 -2.25
C MET A 56 6.95 9.21 -1.72
N HIS A 57 6.94 8.21 -0.84
CA HIS A 57 5.70 7.60 -0.32
C HIS A 57 4.74 8.59 0.35
N TRP A 58 5.23 9.71 0.84
CA TRP A 58 4.43 10.77 1.44
C TRP A 58 3.57 11.52 0.41
N LEU A 59 3.92 11.50 -0.90
CA LEU A 59 3.11 12.06 -1.98
C LEU A 59 1.71 11.41 -2.08
N LEU A 60 1.57 10.16 -1.64
CA LEU A 60 0.27 9.46 -1.58
C LEU A 60 -0.77 10.17 -0.69
N ARG A 61 -0.33 11.09 0.18
CA ARG A 61 -1.19 11.87 1.10
C ARG A 61 -1.31 13.33 0.72
N MET A 62 -0.67 13.72 -0.38
CA MET A 62 -0.77 15.09 -0.87
C MET A 62 -2.05 15.26 -1.70
N PRO A 63 -2.79 16.38 -1.56
CA PRO A 63 -3.97 16.62 -2.36
C PRO A 63 -3.63 16.84 -3.84
N ALA A 64 -4.57 16.51 -4.73
CA ALA A 64 -4.47 16.76 -6.16
C ALA A 64 -4.48 18.26 -6.50
N ASP A 65 -5.16 19.07 -5.68
CA ASP A 65 -5.24 20.52 -5.87
C ASP A 65 -3.90 21.19 -5.58
N GLN A 66 -3.17 21.44 -6.65
CA GLN A 66 -1.89 22.13 -6.60
C GLN A 66 -2.02 23.62 -6.21
N GLY A 67 -3.20 24.22 -6.33
CA GLY A 67 -3.43 25.61 -5.94
C GLY A 67 -3.24 25.87 -4.45
N ALA A 68 -3.69 24.93 -3.61
CA ALA A 68 -3.44 24.96 -2.18
C ALA A 68 -1.96 24.69 -1.85
N LEU A 69 -1.32 23.79 -2.60
CA LEU A 69 0.08 23.40 -2.43
C LEU A 69 1.07 24.47 -2.93
N ALA A 70 0.73 25.22 -3.97
CA ALA A 70 1.59 26.25 -4.54
C ALA A 70 1.95 27.37 -3.54
N LYS A 71 1.22 27.48 -2.44
CA LYS A 71 1.52 28.41 -1.35
C LYS A 71 2.60 27.89 -0.39
N SER A 72 2.88 26.59 -0.40
CA SER A 72 3.90 25.99 0.45
C SER A 72 5.32 26.30 -0.07
N PRO A 73 6.22 26.83 0.75
CA PRO A 73 7.61 27.02 0.36
C PRO A 73 8.30 25.70 -0.05
N VAL A 74 7.94 24.60 0.56
CA VAL A 74 8.49 23.26 0.28
C VAL A 74 8.10 22.84 -1.15
N VAL A 75 6.83 22.99 -1.52
CA VAL A 75 6.34 22.61 -2.86
C VAL A 75 6.91 23.49 -3.96
N ARG A 76 7.14 24.79 -3.67
CA ARG A 76 7.79 25.71 -4.62
C ARG A 76 9.24 25.32 -4.94
N ALA A 77 9.90 24.61 -4.04
CA ALA A 77 11.26 24.13 -4.21
C ALA A 77 11.34 22.78 -4.94
N TRP A 78 10.20 22.17 -5.25
CA TRP A 78 10.16 20.87 -5.93
C TRP A 78 10.73 20.95 -7.35
N SER A 79 11.47 19.92 -7.70
CA SER A 79 11.87 19.70 -9.10
C SER A 79 10.66 19.35 -9.97
N PRO A 80 10.77 19.50 -11.31
CA PRO A 80 9.75 19.04 -12.24
C PRO A 80 9.38 17.57 -12.03
N ASP A 81 10.36 16.70 -11.71
CA ASP A 81 10.15 15.26 -11.44
C ASP A 81 9.23 15.03 -10.24
N MET A 82 9.29 15.88 -9.21
CA MET A 82 8.41 15.78 -8.04
C MET A 82 6.96 16.13 -8.41
N HIS A 83 6.75 17.16 -9.23
CA HIS A 83 5.43 17.49 -9.71
C HIS A 83 4.84 16.40 -10.59
N GLN A 84 5.66 15.81 -11.48
CA GLN A 84 5.25 14.69 -12.30
C GLN A 84 4.88 13.48 -11.44
N ALA A 85 5.72 13.14 -10.44
CA ALA A 85 5.43 12.04 -9.52
C ALA A 85 4.10 12.22 -8.77
N LEU A 86 3.74 13.44 -8.38
CA LEU A 86 2.44 13.71 -7.77
C LEU A 86 1.28 13.51 -8.77
N GLN A 87 1.45 13.92 -10.01
CA GLN A 87 0.45 13.68 -11.07
C GLN A 87 0.26 12.18 -11.31
N ASP A 88 1.35 11.43 -11.42
CA ASP A 88 1.33 9.96 -11.62
C ASP A 88 0.60 9.24 -10.45
N VAL A 89 0.80 9.72 -9.21
CA VAL A 89 0.10 9.20 -8.04
C VAL A 89 -1.42 9.37 -8.18
N HIS A 90 -1.88 10.56 -8.55
CA HIS A 90 -3.32 10.82 -8.67
C HIS A 90 -3.93 10.15 -9.89
N GLU A 91 -3.22 10.06 -11.00
CA GLU A 91 -3.67 9.32 -12.17
C GLU A 91 -3.83 7.83 -11.84
N SER A 92 -2.83 7.21 -11.21
CA SER A 92 -2.90 5.82 -10.77
C SER A 92 -4.04 5.59 -9.77
N LEU A 93 -4.25 6.51 -8.83
CA LEU A 93 -5.36 6.44 -7.88
C LEU A 93 -6.71 6.49 -8.60
N ASN A 94 -6.88 7.40 -9.56
CA ASN A 94 -8.13 7.52 -10.32
C ASN A 94 -8.41 6.27 -11.15
N GLN A 95 -7.38 5.69 -11.79
CA GLN A 95 -7.51 4.43 -12.52
C GLN A 95 -7.92 3.28 -11.59
N MET A 96 -7.30 3.19 -10.41
CA MET A 96 -7.61 2.18 -9.41
C MET A 96 -9.06 2.31 -8.89
N LEU A 97 -9.52 3.53 -8.61
CA LEU A 97 -10.90 3.79 -8.16
C LEU A 97 -11.90 3.44 -9.26
N ALA A 98 -11.64 3.82 -10.51
CA ALA A 98 -12.50 3.47 -11.64
C ALA A 98 -12.60 1.94 -11.83
N LEU A 99 -11.48 1.22 -11.72
CA LEU A 99 -11.48 -0.25 -11.77
C LEU A 99 -12.26 -0.84 -10.60
N ALA A 100 -12.11 -0.29 -9.38
CA ALA A 100 -12.85 -0.76 -8.21
C ALA A 100 -14.37 -0.59 -8.40
N ASP A 101 -14.82 0.51 -8.99
CA ASP A 101 -16.23 0.74 -9.30
C ASP A 101 -16.76 -0.21 -10.37
N GLN A 102 -15.96 -0.50 -11.40
CA GLN A 102 -16.29 -1.51 -12.41
C GLN A 102 -16.45 -2.92 -11.80
N ILE A 103 -15.50 -3.32 -10.93
CA ILE A 103 -15.55 -4.61 -10.25
C ILE A 103 -16.74 -4.68 -9.28
N ARG A 104 -17.01 -3.60 -8.55
CA ARG A 104 -18.14 -3.53 -7.61
C ARG A 104 -19.47 -3.71 -8.33
N SER A 105 -19.64 -3.07 -9.47
CA SER A 105 -20.87 -3.12 -10.28
C SER A 105 -21.01 -4.37 -11.15
N ASN A 106 -19.96 -5.17 -11.32
CA ASN A 106 -20.01 -6.39 -12.14
C ASN A 106 -20.54 -7.58 -11.31
N PRO A 107 -21.76 -8.09 -11.55
CA PRO A 107 -22.32 -9.21 -10.82
C PRO A 107 -21.68 -10.56 -11.15
N GLU A 108 -20.93 -10.65 -12.25
CA GLU A 108 -20.27 -11.88 -12.66
C GLU A 108 -19.03 -12.17 -11.79
N ILE A 109 -18.40 -11.14 -11.24
CA ILE A 109 -17.26 -11.30 -10.33
C ILE A 109 -17.79 -11.47 -8.91
N THR A 110 -17.62 -12.64 -8.34
CA THR A 110 -18.04 -12.97 -6.97
C THR A 110 -16.88 -13.18 -6.01
N ASP A 111 -15.71 -13.52 -6.52
CA ASP A 111 -14.51 -13.81 -5.72
C ASP A 111 -13.36 -12.91 -6.11
N ILE A 112 -12.71 -12.33 -5.10
CA ILE A 112 -11.52 -11.48 -5.27
C ILE A 112 -10.39 -12.10 -4.44
N VAL A 113 -9.32 -12.52 -5.11
CA VAL A 113 -8.16 -13.17 -4.49
C VAL A 113 -6.97 -12.21 -4.50
N ASN A 114 -6.55 -11.74 -3.35
CA ASN A 114 -5.34 -10.93 -3.21
C ASN A 114 -4.13 -11.83 -2.94
N ILE A 115 -3.16 -11.81 -3.84
CA ILE A 115 -1.88 -12.51 -3.69
C ILE A 115 -0.79 -11.49 -3.40
N GLY A 116 -0.25 -11.51 -2.19
CA GLY A 116 0.78 -10.55 -1.75
C GLY A 116 1.34 -10.93 -0.39
N ILE A 117 2.47 -10.34 0.00
CA ILE A 117 3.17 -10.64 1.26
C ILE A 117 3.41 -9.35 2.05
N GLY A 118 3.47 -9.47 3.36
CA GLY A 118 3.71 -8.35 4.26
C GLY A 118 2.64 -7.26 4.11
N GLY A 119 3.03 -6.03 3.82
CA GLY A 119 2.09 -4.91 3.63
C GLY A 119 1.15 -5.07 2.44
N SER A 120 1.54 -5.86 1.43
CA SER A 120 0.68 -6.20 0.29
C SER A 120 -0.39 -7.25 0.61
N HIS A 121 -0.33 -7.86 1.78
CA HIS A 121 -1.33 -8.78 2.33
C HIS A 121 -2.05 -8.19 3.53
N LEU A 122 -1.31 -7.87 4.60
CA LEU A 122 -1.87 -7.48 5.89
C LEU A 122 -2.67 -6.18 5.81
N GLY A 123 -2.25 -5.20 5.01
CA GLY A 123 -2.97 -3.96 4.82
C GLY A 123 -4.36 -4.17 4.23
N PRO A 124 -4.49 -4.78 3.05
CA PRO A 124 -5.78 -5.14 2.46
C PRO A 124 -6.65 -6.01 3.35
N GLU A 125 -6.10 -7.04 3.98
CA GLU A 125 -6.84 -7.94 4.87
C GLU A 125 -7.43 -7.22 6.08
N VAL A 126 -6.63 -6.36 6.75
CA VAL A 126 -7.12 -5.55 7.88
C VAL A 126 -8.27 -4.64 7.46
N VAL A 127 -8.17 -4.00 6.30
CA VAL A 127 -9.24 -3.09 5.81
C VAL A 127 -10.52 -3.88 5.50
N VAL A 128 -10.42 -5.03 4.81
CA VAL A 128 -11.58 -5.86 4.48
C VAL A 128 -12.25 -6.38 5.76
N ASN A 129 -11.48 -6.90 6.71
CA ASN A 129 -12.01 -7.42 7.96
C ASN A 129 -12.61 -6.32 8.84
N ALA A 130 -12.00 -5.15 8.89
CA ALA A 130 -12.49 -4.02 9.69
C ALA A 130 -13.76 -3.39 9.12
N LEU A 131 -14.01 -3.52 7.84
CA LEU A 131 -15.14 -2.96 7.13
C LEU A 131 -16.13 -4.01 6.64
N GLU A 132 -16.09 -5.23 7.19
CA GLU A 132 -16.92 -6.36 6.78
C GLU A 132 -18.42 -5.99 6.79
N ASP A 133 -18.88 -5.29 7.81
CA ASP A 133 -20.29 -4.84 7.96
C ASP A 133 -20.70 -3.77 6.92
N TRP A 134 -19.73 -3.20 6.20
CA TRP A 134 -19.95 -2.12 5.21
C TRP A 134 -19.75 -2.60 3.76
N VAL A 135 -19.50 -3.89 3.58
CA VAL A 135 -19.33 -4.48 2.24
C VAL A 135 -20.68 -4.58 1.55
N ASP A 136 -20.83 -3.88 0.43
CA ASP A 136 -22.01 -3.99 -0.42
C ASP A 136 -21.90 -5.24 -1.32
N GLY A 137 -22.93 -6.09 -1.26
CA GLY A 137 -23.08 -7.21 -2.19
C GLY A 137 -22.43 -8.52 -1.73
N ASP A 138 -22.44 -9.51 -2.65
CA ASP A 138 -22.05 -10.91 -2.37
C ASP A 138 -20.57 -11.22 -2.69
N LYS A 139 -19.71 -10.21 -2.75
CA LYS A 139 -18.30 -10.40 -3.07
C LYS A 139 -17.53 -11.00 -1.91
N ARG A 140 -16.79 -12.06 -2.17
CA ARG A 140 -15.95 -12.76 -1.20
C ARG A 140 -14.50 -12.41 -1.42
N PHE A 141 -13.79 -12.10 -0.35
CA PHE A 141 -12.38 -11.74 -0.39
C PHE A 141 -11.53 -12.89 0.16
N HIS A 142 -10.48 -13.23 -0.57
CA HIS A 142 -9.53 -14.27 -0.20
C HIS A 142 -8.12 -13.69 -0.21
N PHE A 143 -7.30 -14.12 0.74
CA PHE A 143 -5.93 -13.64 0.87
C PHE A 143 -4.97 -14.82 0.79
N VAL A 144 -3.92 -14.67 -0.02
CA VAL A 144 -2.86 -15.66 -0.20
C VAL A 144 -1.52 -14.97 0.00
N SER A 145 -0.81 -15.33 1.05
CA SER A 145 0.45 -14.69 1.44
C SER A 145 1.62 -15.64 1.52
N ASN A 146 1.37 -16.90 1.82
CA ASN A 146 2.42 -17.89 1.99
C ASN A 146 2.69 -18.67 0.69
N VAL A 147 3.93 -19.08 0.50
CA VAL A 147 4.35 -19.95 -0.62
C VAL A 147 3.87 -21.40 -0.43
N ASP A 148 3.36 -21.73 0.75
CA ASP A 148 2.79 -23.06 1.01
C ASP A 148 1.60 -23.30 0.07
N GLY A 149 1.71 -24.33 -0.76
CA GLY A 149 0.68 -24.70 -1.72
C GLY A 149 -0.68 -25.06 -1.11
N HIS A 150 -0.76 -25.33 0.21
CA HIS A 150 -2.02 -25.57 0.89
C HIS A 150 -2.86 -24.30 0.99
N GLU A 151 -2.26 -23.14 1.23
CA GLU A 151 -2.99 -21.87 1.31
C GLU A 151 -3.68 -21.54 -0.01
N LEU A 152 -2.90 -21.44 -1.09
CA LEU A 152 -3.44 -21.21 -2.43
C LEU A 152 -4.43 -22.31 -2.84
N GLY A 153 -4.07 -23.58 -2.64
CA GLY A 153 -4.91 -24.71 -3.00
C GLY A 153 -6.24 -24.74 -2.23
N HIS A 154 -6.28 -24.25 -0.98
CA HIS A 154 -7.51 -24.10 -0.21
C HIS A 154 -8.46 -23.07 -0.83
N VAL A 155 -7.93 -21.94 -1.28
CA VAL A 155 -8.71 -20.91 -1.97
C VAL A 155 -9.22 -21.45 -3.31
N LEU A 156 -8.34 -22.01 -4.16
CA LEU A 156 -8.68 -22.47 -5.51
C LEU A 156 -9.76 -23.54 -5.55
N ARG A 157 -9.92 -24.34 -4.49
CA ARG A 157 -11.01 -25.34 -4.39
C ARG A 157 -12.40 -24.74 -4.13
N ARG A 158 -12.48 -23.47 -3.76
CA ARG A 158 -13.72 -22.79 -3.34
C ARG A 158 -14.24 -21.76 -4.32
N ILE A 159 -13.44 -21.43 -5.31
CA ILE A 159 -13.72 -20.38 -6.29
C ILE A 159 -13.87 -20.99 -7.68
N LYS A 160 -14.43 -20.21 -8.60
CA LYS A 160 -14.58 -20.59 -10.00
C LYS A 160 -13.81 -19.62 -10.88
N PRO A 161 -13.08 -20.09 -11.90
CA PRO A 161 -12.26 -19.20 -12.73
C PRO A 161 -13.08 -18.10 -13.41
N GLU A 162 -14.28 -18.41 -13.91
CA GLU A 162 -15.15 -17.47 -14.64
C GLU A 162 -15.68 -16.32 -13.77
N SER A 163 -15.67 -16.46 -12.44
CA SER A 163 -16.20 -15.45 -11.52
C SER A 163 -15.16 -14.92 -10.54
N THR A 164 -13.87 -15.18 -10.80
CA THR A 164 -12.78 -14.78 -9.89
C THR A 164 -11.87 -13.73 -10.51
N LEU A 165 -11.60 -12.68 -9.74
CA LEU A 165 -10.55 -11.71 -10.01
C LEU A 165 -9.34 -11.98 -9.12
N PHE A 166 -8.15 -12.08 -9.73
CA PHE A 166 -6.88 -12.15 -9.02
C PHE A 166 -6.18 -10.80 -8.99
N LEU A 167 -5.84 -10.31 -7.79
CA LEU A 167 -5.05 -9.10 -7.57
C LEU A 167 -3.64 -9.52 -7.14
N ILE A 168 -2.65 -9.22 -7.96
CA ILE A 168 -1.25 -9.52 -7.66
C ILE A 168 -0.60 -8.27 -7.08
N ALA A 169 -0.40 -8.26 -5.76
CA ALA A 169 0.08 -7.11 -5.02
C ALA A 169 1.57 -7.25 -4.69
N SER A 170 2.41 -6.46 -5.34
CA SER A 170 3.85 -6.41 -5.05
C SER A 170 4.42 -5.04 -5.43
N LYS A 171 5.24 -4.45 -4.56
CA LYS A 171 5.89 -3.16 -4.83
C LYS A 171 6.83 -3.22 -6.05
N SER A 172 7.60 -4.29 -6.17
CA SER A 172 8.65 -4.44 -7.20
C SER A 172 8.31 -5.46 -8.29
N PHE A 173 7.25 -6.24 -8.11
CA PHE A 173 6.92 -7.40 -8.94
C PHE A 173 8.05 -8.44 -9.06
N THR A 174 8.95 -8.47 -8.04
CA THR A 174 10.10 -9.39 -7.98
C THR A 174 10.08 -10.30 -6.76
N THR A 175 9.09 -10.15 -5.85
CA THR A 175 8.93 -11.00 -4.67
C THR A 175 8.66 -12.44 -5.11
N SER A 176 9.61 -13.34 -4.85
CA SER A 176 9.61 -14.71 -5.40
C SER A 176 8.35 -15.49 -5.04
N GLU A 177 7.92 -15.42 -3.78
CA GLU A 177 6.75 -16.15 -3.28
C GLU A 177 5.45 -15.60 -3.90
N THR A 178 5.30 -14.28 -4.00
CA THR A 178 4.16 -13.64 -4.67
C THR A 178 4.08 -14.07 -6.12
N MET A 179 5.21 -14.04 -6.84
CA MET A 179 5.26 -14.41 -8.25
C MET A 179 5.06 -15.91 -8.48
N LEU A 180 5.46 -16.76 -7.53
CA LEU A 180 5.20 -18.20 -7.60
C LEU A 180 3.70 -18.48 -7.45
N ASN A 181 3.06 -17.92 -6.43
CA ASN A 181 1.62 -18.06 -6.22
C ASN A 181 0.82 -17.49 -7.40
N ALA A 182 1.22 -16.33 -7.93
CA ALA A 182 0.58 -15.71 -9.09
C ALA A 182 0.64 -16.63 -10.33
N ARG A 183 1.80 -17.25 -10.59
CA ARG A 183 1.96 -18.20 -11.70
C ARG A 183 1.12 -19.45 -11.50
N SER A 184 1.06 -19.97 -10.30
CA SER A 184 0.25 -21.14 -9.95
C SER A 184 -1.25 -20.84 -10.10
N ALA A 185 -1.70 -19.66 -9.65
CA ALA A 185 -3.09 -19.21 -9.83
C ALA A 185 -3.43 -19.01 -11.32
N ARG A 186 -2.53 -18.41 -12.09
CA ARG A 186 -2.70 -18.27 -13.55
C ARG A 186 -2.79 -19.63 -14.26
N GLN A 187 -1.91 -20.58 -13.91
CA GLN A 187 -1.96 -21.92 -14.49
C GLN A 187 -3.29 -22.61 -14.16
N TRP A 188 -3.73 -22.54 -12.89
CA TRP A 188 -5.03 -23.06 -12.50
C TRP A 188 -6.18 -22.43 -13.30
N PHE A 189 -6.15 -21.10 -13.50
CA PHE A 189 -7.16 -20.40 -14.29
C PHE A 189 -7.25 -20.93 -15.72
N LEU A 190 -6.11 -21.09 -16.39
CA LEU A 190 -6.03 -21.61 -17.76
C LEU A 190 -6.48 -23.08 -17.85
N ASP A 191 -6.07 -23.93 -16.89
CA ASP A 191 -6.42 -25.36 -16.86
C ASP A 191 -7.93 -25.59 -16.63
N ASN A 192 -8.62 -24.57 -16.08
CA ASN A 192 -10.05 -24.63 -15.79
C ASN A 192 -10.92 -23.79 -16.75
N GLY A 193 -10.43 -23.52 -17.96
CA GLY A 193 -11.21 -22.89 -19.03
C GLY A 193 -11.05 -21.39 -19.16
N GLY A 194 -10.18 -20.77 -18.40
CA GLY A 194 -9.78 -19.38 -18.60
C GLY A 194 -9.02 -19.20 -19.92
N ASN A 195 -9.14 -18.04 -20.51
CA ASN A 195 -8.40 -17.69 -21.72
C ASN A 195 -7.31 -16.68 -21.40
N GLU A 196 -6.17 -16.77 -22.10
CA GLU A 196 -5.22 -15.65 -22.08
C GLU A 196 -5.88 -14.44 -22.72
N ALA A 197 -5.74 -13.28 -22.06
CA ALA A 197 -6.11 -12.03 -22.72
C ALA A 197 -5.21 -11.80 -23.95
N PRO A 198 -5.75 -11.28 -25.06
CA PRO A 198 -4.97 -10.96 -26.23
C PRO A 198 -3.89 -9.91 -25.94
#